data_7664af34df41d7a626acc8f997d45b23
#
_entry.id   7664af34df41d7a626acc8f997d45b23
#
_cell.length_a   1.000
_cell.length_b   1.000
_cell.length_c   1.000
_cell.angle_alpha   90.00
_cell.angle_beta   90.00
_cell.angle_gamma   90.00
#
_symmetry.space_group_name_H-M   'P 1'
#
loop_
_entity.id
_entity.type
_entity.pdbx_description
1 polymer ?
#
loop_
_entity_poly.entity_id
_entity_poly.type
_entity_poly.pdbx_seq_one_letter_code
_entity_poly.pdbx_strand_id
1 'polypeptide(L)'
;METELKKLWEKTLNIIKGELTEVSFNTWIKSCEPLCISANTIKISVPNSFTQDILEKRYKDLVINSIEAACSKTYNLEFLIASEIQEAEEKNEKETTKDNIAVTVNDEMSSTLNPKYTFDSFVIGNSNRFAHAASLAVAESPAKAYNPLFIYGGVGLGKTHLMHAIGHYILQNNPNAKVVYVSSEKFTNELINAIKDDKNEEFRTKYRSVDVLLIDDIQFIAGKERTQEEFFHTFNTLHEANKQIILSSDRPPKEIPTLEDRLRSRFEWGLIADIQAPDCETRMAILKKKADVENLNVPNEVMVYIATKIKSNIRELEGALIRIVAYSSLTNREITVDLATEALKDIISDKQNKSITIDLIQDVVAAYFNLRVEDLKSQRRTRNVAYPRQIAMYLSRKLTDMSLPKIGEEFGGRDHTTVIHAYEKISETLNNDESLEHTINDITKKLTQK
;
A
#
# COMPACT_ATOMS: atom_id res chain seq x y z
N MET A 1 -43.19 -9.52 4.61
CA MET A 1 -41.76 -9.71 4.87
C MET A 1 -41.03 -8.37 5.04
N GLU A 2 -41.11 -7.43 4.09
CA GLU A 2 -40.37 -6.13 4.20
C GLU A 2 -40.82 -5.28 5.41
N THR A 3 -42.11 -5.27 5.71
CA THR A 3 -42.69 -4.54 6.87
C THR A 3 -42.28 -5.16 8.22
N GLU A 4 -42.05 -6.46 8.29
CA GLU A 4 -41.60 -7.17 9.50
C GLU A 4 -40.09 -6.95 9.73
N LEU A 5 -39.28 -6.93 8.68
CA LEU A 5 -37.86 -6.63 8.73
C LEU A 5 -37.62 -5.20 9.25
N LYS A 6 -38.37 -4.22 8.74
CA LYS A 6 -38.27 -2.82 9.21
C LYS A 6 -38.65 -2.70 10.68
N LYS A 7 -39.71 -3.40 11.15
CA LYS A 7 -40.08 -3.41 12.56
C LYS A 7 -39.04 -4.10 13.44
N LEU A 8 -38.42 -5.17 12.96
CA LEU A 8 -37.31 -5.83 13.67
C LEU A 8 -36.12 -4.88 13.80
N TRP A 9 -35.77 -4.20 12.71
CA TRP A 9 -34.67 -3.25 12.69
C TRP A 9 -34.89 -2.05 13.63
N GLU A 10 -36.10 -1.48 13.68
CA GLU A 10 -36.45 -0.42 14.63
C GLU A 10 -36.28 -0.86 16.09
N LYS A 11 -36.67 -2.09 16.42
CA LYS A 11 -36.46 -2.66 17.78
C LYS A 11 -34.96 -2.82 18.05
N THR A 12 -34.21 -3.33 17.11
CA THR A 12 -32.77 -3.48 17.21
C THR A 12 -32.05 -2.13 17.40
N LEU A 13 -32.44 -1.11 16.66
CA LEU A 13 -31.92 0.25 16.82
C LEU A 13 -32.19 0.82 18.21
N ASN A 14 -33.37 0.56 18.80
CA ASN A 14 -33.68 1.00 20.15
C ASN A 14 -32.81 0.32 21.23
N ILE A 15 -32.46 -0.95 21.02
CA ILE A 15 -31.54 -1.68 21.91
C ILE A 15 -30.12 -1.11 21.79
N ILE A 16 -29.62 -0.97 20.56
CA ILE A 16 -28.28 -0.44 20.28
C ILE A 16 -28.11 0.99 20.81
N LYS A 17 -29.18 1.80 20.74
CA LYS A 17 -29.17 3.18 21.25
C LYS A 17 -28.99 3.22 22.77
N GLY A 18 -29.38 2.17 23.49
CA GLY A 18 -29.15 2.05 24.94
C GLY A 18 -27.72 1.64 25.31
N GLU A 19 -26.98 1.01 24.36
CA GLU A 19 -25.65 0.48 24.61
C GLU A 19 -24.53 1.37 24.04
N LEU A 20 -24.84 2.27 23.09
CA LEU A 20 -23.89 3.17 22.49
C LEU A 20 -24.07 4.62 22.94
N THR A 21 -22.98 5.39 22.86
CA THR A 21 -23.10 6.84 23.02
C THR A 21 -23.91 7.43 21.85
N GLU A 22 -24.62 8.52 22.08
CA GLU A 22 -25.46 9.17 21.07
C GLU A 22 -24.67 9.54 19.80
N VAL A 23 -23.40 9.93 19.96
CA VAL A 23 -22.49 10.22 18.84
C VAL A 23 -22.18 8.97 18.02
N SER A 24 -21.81 7.87 18.67
CA SER A 24 -21.49 6.61 17.97
C SER A 24 -22.71 6.03 17.27
N PHE A 25 -23.88 6.10 17.88
CA PHE A 25 -25.12 5.65 17.28
C PHE A 25 -25.50 6.47 16.05
N ASN A 26 -25.47 7.81 16.14
CA ASN A 26 -25.82 8.68 15.02
C ASN A 26 -24.83 8.58 13.87
N THR A 27 -23.53 8.34 14.15
CA THR A 27 -22.47 8.30 13.14
C THR A 27 -22.44 6.97 12.38
N TRP A 28 -22.61 5.84 13.07
CA TRP A 28 -22.33 4.53 12.49
C TRP A 28 -23.56 3.69 12.22
N ILE A 29 -24.59 3.78 13.07
CA ILE A 29 -25.76 2.87 13.06
C ILE A 29 -26.99 3.49 12.41
N LYS A 30 -27.27 4.77 12.69
CA LYS A 30 -28.50 5.45 12.27
C LYS A 30 -28.70 5.50 10.74
N SER A 31 -27.60 5.56 10.00
CA SER A 31 -27.60 5.62 8.52
C SER A 31 -27.65 4.23 7.86
N CYS A 32 -27.73 3.16 8.65
CA CYS A 32 -27.82 1.79 8.14
C CYS A 32 -29.28 1.38 7.95
N GLU A 33 -29.60 0.76 6.82
CA GLU A 33 -30.94 0.29 6.50
C GLU A 33 -30.93 -1.23 6.22
N PRO A 34 -31.92 -1.99 6.75
CA PRO A 34 -31.99 -3.41 6.46
C PRO A 34 -32.58 -3.62 5.06
N LEU A 35 -31.94 -4.46 4.26
CA LEU A 35 -32.34 -4.75 2.88
C LEU A 35 -33.25 -5.99 2.77
N CYS A 36 -32.72 -7.13 3.16
CA CYS A 36 -33.44 -8.39 3.08
C CYS A 36 -32.88 -9.41 4.07
N ILE A 37 -33.65 -10.50 4.27
CA ILE A 37 -33.18 -11.71 4.96
C ILE A 37 -33.08 -12.81 3.92
N SER A 38 -31.88 -13.34 3.73
CA SER A 38 -31.61 -14.44 2.81
C SER A 38 -31.06 -15.63 3.60
N ALA A 39 -31.74 -16.77 3.55
CA ALA A 39 -31.46 -17.96 4.34
C ALA A 39 -31.40 -17.68 5.86
N ASN A 40 -30.27 -17.40 6.43
CA ASN A 40 -30.06 -17.04 7.84
C ASN A 40 -29.16 -15.80 7.99
N THR A 41 -29.08 -14.97 6.95
CA THR A 41 -28.23 -13.76 6.91
C THR A 41 -29.10 -12.53 6.67
N ILE A 42 -28.95 -11.51 7.52
CA ILE A 42 -29.55 -10.19 7.32
C ILE A 42 -28.53 -9.32 6.59
N LYS A 43 -28.95 -8.79 5.44
CA LYS A 43 -28.17 -7.84 4.66
C LYS A 43 -28.54 -6.42 5.05
N ILE A 44 -27.55 -5.60 5.37
CA ILE A 44 -27.70 -4.22 5.84
C ILE A 44 -26.97 -3.29 4.90
N SER A 45 -27.69 -2.31 4.35
CA SER A 45 -27.09 -1.22 3.55
C SER A 45 -26.32 -0.27 4.45
N VAL A 46 -25.11 0.10 4.02
CA VAL A 46 -24.25 1.08 4.68
C VAL A 46 -23.85 2.19 3.71
N PRO A 47 -23.65 3.43 4.17
CA PRO A 47 -23.43 4.59 3.29
C PRO A 47 -22.09 4.55 2.53
N ASN A 48 -21.05 3.93 3.07
CA ASN A 48 -19.73 3.85 2.43
C ASN A 48 -18.88 2.72 3.02
N SER A 49 -17.75 2.41 2.34
CA SER A 49 -16.82 1.35 2.74
C SER A 49 -16.15 1.59 4.09
N PHE A 50 -15.96 2.82 4.50
CA PHE A 50 -15.38 3.16 5.78
C PHE A 50 -16.34 2.80 6.94
N THR A 51 -17.64 3.10 6.76
CA THR A 51 -18.67 2.68 7.71
C THR A 51 -18.77 1.16 7.75
N GLN A 52 -18.71 0.47 6.61
CA GLN A 52 -18.68 -0.98 6.51
C GLN A 52 -17.54 -1.58 7.33
N ASP A 53 -16.31 -1.12 7.11
CA ASP A 53 -15.12 -1.57 7.83
C ASP A 53 -15.22 -1.40 9.36
N ILE A 54 -15.77 -0.28 9.82
CA ILE A 54 -15.96 -0.01 11.24
C ILE A 54 -17.05 -0.90 11.84
N LEU A 55 -18.15 -1.07 11.12
CA LEU A 55 -19.25 -1.94 11.58
C LEU A 55 -18.79 -3.40 11.65
N GLU A 56 -18.06 -3.89 10.65
CA GLU A 56 -17.56 -5.26 10.65
C GLU A 56 -16.53 -5.54 11.75
N LYS A 57 -15.59 -4.59 11.99
CA LYS A 57 -14.50 -4.81 12.95
C LYS A 57 -14.88 -4.52 14.40
N ARG A 58 -15.83 -3.63 14.63
CA ARG A 58 -16.09 -3.11 15.98
C ARG A 58 -17.50 -3.30 16.48
N TYR A 59 -18.49 -3.27 15.61
CA TYR A 59 -19.91 -3.27 16.01
C TYR A 59 -20.69 -4.49 15.55
N LYS A 60 -20.10 -5.41 14.81
CA LYS A 60 -20.77 -6.60 14.25
C LYS A 60 -21.40 -7.44 15.36
N ASP A 61 -20.65 -7.77 16.39
CA ASP A 61 -21.13 -8.59 17.51
C ASP A 61 -22.21 -7.89 18.30
N LEU A 62 -22.10 -6.57 18.49
CA LEU A 62 -23.12 -5.76 19.14
C LEU A 62 -24.45 -5.80 18.38
N VAL A 63 -24.41 -5.64 17.05
CA VAL A 63 -25.59 -5.67 16.20
C VAL A 63 -26.22 -7.07 16.19
N ILE A 64 -25.40 -8.14 16.09
CA ILE A 64 -25.88 -9.53 16.17
C ILE A 64 -26.61 -9.78 17.49
N ASN A 65 -25.99 -9.44 18.62
CA ASN A 65 -26.57 -9.62 19.95
C ASN A 65 -27.87 -8.83 20.12
N SER A 66 -27.92 -7.61 19.58
CA SER A 66 -29.13 -6.76 19.64
C SER A 66 -30.26 -7.30 18.76
N ILE A 67 -29.98 -7.92 17.63
CA ILE A 67 -30.96 -8.62 16.79
C ILE A 67 -31.49 -9.86 17.51
N GLU A 68 -30.60 -10.64 18.11
CA GLU A 68 -30.98 -11.83 18.89
C GLU A 68 -31.87 -11.47 20.05
N ALA A 69 -31.56 -10.38 20.76
CA ALA A 69 -32.41 -9.86 21.83
C ALA A 69 -33.79 -9.37 21.33
N ALA A 70 -33.87 -8.85 20.10
CA ALA A 70 -35.10 -8.33 19.52
C ALA A 70 -36.03 -9.41 18.99
N CYS A 71 -35.52 -10.57 18.52
CA CYS A 71 -36.34 -11.62 17.88
C CYS A 71 -36.11 -13.05 18.38
N SER A 72 -35.22 -13.27 19.36
CA SER A 72 -34.86 -14.60 19.91
C SER A 72 -34.39 -15.60 18.85
N LYS A 73 -33.79 -15.12 17.76
CA LYS A 73 -33.19 -15.90 16.66
C LYS A 73 -31.80 -15.35 16.33
N THR A 74 -30.87 -16.23 16.10
CA THR A 74 -29.51 -15.89 15.64
C THR A 74 -29.48 -15.72 14.14
N TYR A 75 -28.97 -14.59 13.67
CA TYR A 75 -28.73 -14.30 12.26
C TYR A 75 -27.28 -13.93 12.05
N ASN A 76 -26.74 -14.31 10.88
CA ASN A 76 -25.49 -13.74 10.40
C ASN A 76 -25.76 -12.34 9.85
N LEU A 77 -24.73 -11.48 9.84
CA LEU A 77 -24.81 -10.14 9.27
C LEU A 77 -23.84 -9.96 8.14
N GLU A 78 -24.33 -9.29 7.10
CA GLU A 78 -23.56 -8.84 5.94
C GLU A 78 -23.84 -7.37 5.71
N PHE A 79 -22.81 -6.52 5.73
CA PHE A 79 -22.92 -5.10 5.44
C PHE A 79 -22.56 -4.84 3.98
N LEU A 80 -23.46 -4.20 3.23
CA LEU A 80 -23.31 -3.94 1.79
C LEU A 80 -23.36 -2.44 1.52
N ILE A 81 -22.54 -1.97 0.58
CA ILE A 81 -22.60 -0.60 0.10
C ILE A 81 -23.66 -0.49 -1.01
N ALA A 82 -24.24 0.70 -1.18
CA ALA A 82 -25.30 0.93 -2.15
C ALA A 82 -24.94 0.52 -3.60
N SER A 83 -23.67 0.61 -3.98
CA SER A 83 -23.16 0.13 -5.28
C SER A 83 -23.18 -1.39 -5.42
N GLU A 84 -22.96 -2.14 -4.35
CA GLU A 84 -23.00 -3.61 -4.33
C GLU A 84 -24.43 -4.15 -4.39
N ILE A 85 -25.40 -3.33 -3.98
CA ILE A 85 -26.83 -3.66 -4.03
C ILE A 85 -27.36 -3.67 -5.46
N GLN A 86 -26.96 -2.67 -6.26
CA GLN A 86 -27.37 -2.59 -7.68
C GLN A 86 -26.83 -3.76 -8.51
N GLU A 87 -25.60 -4.20 -8.24
CA GLU A 87 -25.01 -5.38 -8.89
C GLU A 87 -25.69 -6.70 -8.46
N ALA A 88 -26.19 -6.78 -7.23
CA ALA A 88 -26.90 -7.96 -6.73
C ALA A 88 -28.35 -8.05 -7.26
N GLU A 89 -29.01 -6.92 -7.53
CA GLU A 89 -30.35 -6.86 -8.12
C GLU A 89 -30.30 -7.21 -9.61
N GLU A 90 -29.30 -6.73 -10.36
CA GLU A 90 -29.09 -7.10 -11.77
C GLU A 90 -28.72 -8.58 -11.98
N LYS A 91 -28.12 -9.24 -10.98
CA LYS A 91 -27.87 -10.68 -11.03
C LYS A 91 -29.13 -11.51 -10.78
N ASN A 92 -30.04 -11.06 -9.91
CA ASN A 92 -31.27 -11.78 -9.62
C ASN A 92 -32.31 -11.73 -10.76
N GLU A 93 -32.32 -10.70 -11.62
CA GLU A 93 -33.20 -10.63 -12.79
C GLU A 93 -32.73 -11.50 -13.96
N LYS A 94 -31.46 -11.95 -13.97
CA LYS A 94 -30.91 -12.84 -15.01
C LYS A 94 -31.01 -14.34 -14.69
N GLU A 95 -31.38 -14.73 -13.47
CA GLU A 95 -31.46 -16.13 -13.05
C GLU A 95 -32.83 -16.82 -13.22
N THR A 96 -33.86 -16.11 -13.76
CA THR A 96 -35.20 -16.72 -13.94
C THR A 96 -35.43 -17.36 -15.31
N THR A 97 -34.42 -17.52 -16.15
CA THR A 97 -34.57 -18.34 -17.37
C THR A 97 -33.27 -19.08 -17.68
N LYS A 98 -33.15 -20.30 -17.23
CA LYS A 98 -32.69 -21.51 -17.96
C LYS A 98 -32.21 -22.61 -17.01
N ASP A 99 -32.90 -23.75 -17.14
CA ASP A 99 -32.50 -25.03 -16.56
C ASP A 99 -31.17 -25.56 -17.11
N ASN A 100 -30.45 -26.22 -16.18
CA ASN A 100 -29.48 -27.32 -16.40
C ASN A 100 -28.33 -27.07 -17.38
N ILE A 101 -27.12 -26.99 -16.85
CA ILE A 101 -26.00 -27.89 -17.13
C ILE A 101 -24.85 -27.55 -16.14
N ALA A 102 -24.27 -28.63 -15.61
CA ALA A 102 -23.15 -28.66 -14.69
C ALA A 102 -22.04 -27.60 -14.96
N VAL A 103 -21.73 -26.77 -13.97
CA VAL A 103 -20.44 -26.08 -13.91
C VAL A 103 -19.89 -26.20 -12.49
N THR A 104 -18.94 -27.03 -12.40
CA THR A 104 -18.01 -27.07 -11.28
C THR A 104 -16.73 -26.33 -11.69
N VAL A 105 -16.11 -25.61 -10.75
CA VAL A 105 -14.67 -25.26 -10.74
C VAL A 105 -14.25 -23.98 -11.47
N ASN A 106 -14.99 -22.87 -11.41
CA ASN A 106 -14.42 -21.60 -11.90
C ASN A 106 -14.53 -20.40 -10.94
N ASP A 107 -15.16 -20.54 -9.76
CA ASP A 107 -15.46 -19.39 -8.90
C ASP A 107 -14.31 -18.97 -7.95
N GLU A 108 -13.27 -19.76 -7.76
CA GLU A 108 -12.17 -19.39 -6.86
C GLU A 108 -11.09 -18.50 -7.50
N MET A 109 -11.05 -18.41 -8.84
CA MET A 109 -9.98 -17.67 -9.55
C MET A 109 -10.32 -16.22 -9.93
N SER A 110 -11.60 -15.86 -10.01
CA SER A 110 -12.04 -14.52 -10.48
C SER A 110 -12.13 -13.44 -9.39
N SER A 111 -12.01 -13.78 -8.11
CA SER A 111 -12.34 -12.87 -7.00
C SER A 111 -11.16 -12.11 -6.38
N THR A 112 -9.96 -12.13 -6.96
CA THR A 112 -8.77 -11.51 -6.34
C THR A 112 -8.54 -10.04 -6.71
N LEU A 113 -9.29 -9.51 -7.69
CA LEU A 113 -9.16 -8.12 -8.11
C LEU A 113 -10.01 -7.19 -7.23
N ASN A 114 -9.43 -6.09 -6.78
CA ASN A 114 -10.16 -5.08 -6.01
C ASN A 114 -11.05 -4.25 -6.94
N PRO A 115 -12.39 -4.24 -6.79
CA PRO A 115 -13.31 -3.55 -7.68
C PRO A 115 -13.13 -2.02 -7.71
N LYS A 116 -12.52 -1.44 -6.67
CA LYS A 116 -12.25 0.01 -6.58
C LYS A 116 -11.08 0.46 -7.47
N TYR A 117 -10.25 -0.46 -7.95
CA TYR A 117 -9.04 -0.13 -8.70
C TYR A 117 -9.27 -0.30 -10.21
N THR A 118 -9.87 0.72 -10.82
CA THR A 118 -10.13 0.80 -12.25
C THR A 118 -9.33 1.94 -12.89
N PHE A 119 -9.24 1.98 -14.23
CA PHE A 119 -8.62 3.11 -14.92
C PHE A 119 -9.40 4.42 -14.67
N ASP A 120 -10.71 4.37 -14.54
CA ASP A 120 -11.55 5.55 -14.28
C ASP A 120 -11.34 6.14 -12.90
N SER A 121 -10.99 5.31 -11.90
CA SER A 121 -10.67 5.77 -10.56
C SER A 121 -9.22 6.22 -10.40
N PHE A 122 -8.35 5.93 -11.37
CA PHE A 122 -6.95 6.32 -11.35
C PHE A 122 -6.75 7.77 -11.80
N VAL A 123 -6.06 8.58 -10.99
CA VAL A 123 -5.78 9.98 -11.33
C VAL A 123 -4.47 10.08 -12.11
N ILE A 124 -4.55 10.61 -13.32
CA ILE A 124 -3.40 10.78 -14.21
C ILE A 124 -2.73 12.13 -13.93
N GLY A 125 -1.41 12.11 -13.78
CA GLY A 125 -0.55 13.28 -13.66
C GLY A 125 0.75 13.08 -14.42
N ASN A 126 1.62 14.09 -14.41
CA ASN A 126 2.91 14.00 -15.13
C ASN A 126 3.79 12.84 -14.65
N SER A 127 3.71 12.52 -13.36
CA SER A 127 4.53 11.50 -12.69
C SER A 127 4.13 10.05 -13.01
N ASN A 128 2.95 9.80 -13.58
CA ASN A 128 2.42 8.46 -13.81
C ASN A 128 1.80 8.28 -15.22
N ARG A 129 1.81 9.33 -16.04
CA ARG A 129 1.17 9.34 -17.36
C ARG A 129 1.70 8.24 -18.28
N PHE A 130 3.02 8.01 -18.27
CA PHE A 130 3.64 6.98 -19.08
C PHE A 130 3.22 5.58 -18.64
N ALA A 131 3.27 5.30 -17.32
CA ALA A 131 2.85 4.02 -16.76
C ALA A 131 1.36 3.75 -17.00
N HIS A 132 0.50 4.78 -16.88
CA HIS A 132 -0.91 4.67 -17.21
C HIS A 132 -1.14 4.32 -18.69
N ALA A 133 -0.50 5.05 -19.62
CA ALA A 133 -0.63 4.82 -21.06
C ALA A 133 -0.13 3.42 -21.46
N ALA A 134 0.99 2.96 -20.90
CA ALA A 134 1.52 1.62 -21.10
C ALA A 134 0.55 0.54 -20.58
N SER A 135 -0.04 0.77 -19.39
CA SER A 135 -1.01 -0.13 -18.79
C SER A 135 -2.29 -0.26 -19.63
N LEU A 136 -2.78 0.86 -20.14
CA LEU A 136 -3.97 0.88 -21.01
C LEU A 136 -3.69 0.14 -22.32
N ALA A 137 -2.56 0.40 -22.98
CA ALA A 137 -2.17 -0.28 -24.21
C ALA A 137 -2.06 -1.81 -24.04
N VAL A 138 -1.53 -2.28 -22.89
CA VAL A 138 -1.48 -3.70 -22.53
C VAL A 138 -2.88 -4.25 -22.28
N ALA A 139 -3.75 -3.50 -21.63
CA ALA A 139 -5.12 -3.92 -21.36
C ALA A 139 -5.97 -4.05 -22.66
N GLU A 140 -5.77 -3.13 -23.62
CA GLU A 140 -6.43 -3.16 -24.93
C GLU A 140 -5.92 -4.27 -25.85
N SER A 141 -4.62 -4.61 -25.76
CA SER A 141 -3.99 -5.59 -26.64
C SER A 141 -3.02 -6.49 -25.86
N PRO A 142 -3.53 -7.42 -25.01
CA PRO A 142 -2.70 -8.31 -24.21
C PRO A 142 -1.74 -9.14 -25.06
N ALA A 143 -0.51 -9.30 -24.59
CA ALA A 143 0.60 -10.01 -25.23
C ALA A 143 1.07 -9.47 -26.60
N LYS A 144 0.44 -8.43 -27.13
CA LYS A 144 0.82 -7.83 -28.42
C LYS A 144 1.51 -6.48 -28.27
N ALA A 145 1.09 -5.65 -27.29
CA ALA A 145 1.68 -4.32 -27.11
C ALA A 145 3.06 -4.42 -26.43
N TYR A 146 3.08 -4.83 -25.17
CA TYR A 146 4.31 -4.93 -24.36
C TYR A 146 4.23 -6.16 -23.46
N ASN A 147 5.20 -7.08 -23.59
CA ASN A 147 5.24 -8.30 -22.78
C ASN A 147 6.70 -8.69 -22.43
N PRO A 148 7.10 -8.66 -21.16
CA PRO A 148 6.31 -8.24 -20.00
C PRO A 148 6.10 -6.72 -19.92
N LEU A 149 5.11 -6.27 -19.16
CA LEU A 149 5.03 -4.91 -18.63
C LEU A 149 5.58 -4.91 -17.20
N PHE A 150 6.62 -4.13 -16.96
CA PHE A 150 7.24 -3.98 -15.64
C PHE A 150 6.98 -2.57 -15.10
N ILE A 151 6.16 -2.45 -14.05
CA ILE A 151 5.80 -1.19 -13.42
C ILE A 151 6.58 -1.03 -12.13
N TYR A 152 7.39 0.03 -12.00
CA TYR A 152 8.13 0.25 -10.76
C TYR A 152 7.93 1.66 -10.21
N GLY A 153 8.28 1.83 -8.94
CA GLY A 153 8.18 3.11 -8.25
C GLY A 153 8.00 2.93 -6.76
N GLY A 154 8.15 3.99 -6.00
CA GLY A 154 8.06 3.97 -4.53
C GLY A 154 6.80 3.32 -3.98
N VAL A 155 6.80 3.06 -2.67
CA VAL A 155 5.65 2.45 -1.98
C VAL A 155 4.44 3.40 -2.03
N GLY A 156 3.25 2.84 -2.31
CA GLY A 156 1.99 3.59 -2.27
C GLY A 156 1.79 4.61 -3.39
N LEU A 157 2.44 4.44 -4.56
CA LEU A 157 2.31 5.33 -5.73
C LEU A 157 1.25 4.88 -6.75
N GLY A 158 0.56 3.76 -6.52
CA GLY A 158 -0.54 3.29 -7.39
C GLY A 158 -0.17 2.15 -8.35
N LYS A 159 0.97 1.47 -8.18
CA LYS A 159 1.35 0.28 -8.98
C LYS A 159 0.28 -0.80 -8.96
N THR A 160 -0.10 -1.23 -7.77
CA THR A 160 -1.16 -2.22 -7.55
C THR A 160 -2.50 -1.78 -8.17
N HIS A 161 -2.84 -0.49 -8.09
CA HIS A 161 -4.04 0.07 -8.71
C HIS A 161 -4.03 -0.15 -10.23
N LEU A 162 -2.94 0.20 -10.92
CA LEU A 162 -2.82 -0.01 -12.38
C LEU A 162 -2.89 -1.50 -12.74
N MET A 163 -2.28 -2.39 -11.95
CA MET A 163 -2.36 -3.83 -12.18
C MET A 163 -3.80 -4.34 -12.12
N HIS A 164 -4.54 -3.95 -11.09
CA HIS A 164 -5.96 -4.32 -10.97
C HIS A 164 -6.80 -3.70 -12.10
N ALA A 165 -6.52 -2.44 -12.48
CA ALA A 165 -7.21 -1.77 -13.58
C ALA A 165 -7.02 -2.52 -14.92
N ILE A 166 -5.80 -3.00 -15.20
CA ILE A 166 -5.52 -3.86 -16.37
C ILE A 166 -6.38 -5.12 -16.30
N GLY A 167 -6.38 -5.81 -15.15
CA GLY A 167 -7.16 -7.03 -14.96
C GLY A 167 -8.66 -6.82 -15.19
N HIS A 168 -9.23 -5.77 -14.60
CA HIS A 168 -10.65 -5.42 -14.79
C HIS A 168 -10.99 -5.09 -16.24
N TYR A 169 -10.16 -4.30 -16.90
CA TYR A 169 -10.38 -3.93 -18.30
C TYR A 169 -10.38 -5.15 -19.23
N ILE A 170 -9.42 -6.07 -19.02
CA ILE A 170 -9.35 -7.32 -19.81
C ILE A 170 -10.58 -8.19 -19.58
N LEU A 171 -11.03 -8.36 -18.32
CA LEU A 171 -12.21 -9.16 -17.98
C LEU A 171 -13.51 -8.53 -18.51
N GLN A 172 -13.63 -7.20 -18.52
CA GLN A 172 -14.77 -6.50 -19.12
C GLN A 172 -14.88 -6.74 -20.62
N ASN A 173 -13.74 -6.75 -21.34
CA ASN A 173 -13.72 -7.00 -22.79
C ASN A 173 -13.73 -8.48 -23.16
N ASN A 174 -13.21 -9.35 -22.31
CA ASN A 174 -13.18 -10.79 -22.49
C ASN A 174 -13.47 -11.51 -21.15
N PRO A 175 -14.75 -11.76 -20.83
CA PRO A 175 -15.15 -12.39 -19.58
C PRO A 175 -14.60 -13.83 -19.38
N ASN A 176 -14.18 -14.49 -20.46
CA ASN A 176 -13.61 -15.84 -20.40
C ASN A 176 -12.09 -15.85 -20.21
N ALA A 177 -11.45 -14.70 -20.19
CA ALA A 177 -10.00 -14.61 -19.96
C ALA A 177 -9.64 -15.08 -18.55
N LYS A 178 -8.63 -15.93 -18.45
CA LYS A 178 -8.08 -16.36 -17.17
C LYS A 178 -7.06 -15.33 -16.66
N VAL A 179 -7.51 -14.40 -15.83
CA VAL A 179 -6.66 -13.38 -15.21
C VAL A 179 -6.34 -13.76 -13.78
N VAL A 180 -5.06 -13.88 -13.45
CA VAL A 180 -4.59 -14.20 -12.10
C VAL A 180 -3.76 -13.05 -11.57
N TYR A 181 -4.19 -12.48 -10.45
CA TYR A 181 -3.41 -11.52 -9.63
C TYR A 181 -2.90 -12.22 -8.37
N VAL A 182 -1.63 -12.07 -8.09
CA VAL A 182 -0.99 -12.65 -6.90
C VAL A 182 0.19 -11.77 -6.46
N SER A 183 0.39 -11.62 -5.14
CA SER A 183 1.64 -11.05 -4.63
C SER A 183 2.75 -12.10 -4.71
N SER A 184 3.99 -11.66 -4.92
CA SER A 184 5.13 -12.58 -4.97
C SER A 184 5.35 -13.34 -3.66
N GLU A 185 4.90 -12.77 -2.53
CA GLU A 185 4.89 -13.45 -1.24
C GLU A 185 3.89 -14.62 -1.24
N LYS A 186 2.64 -14.39 -1.70
CA LYS A 186 1.63 -15.44 -1.82
C LYS A 186 2.07 -16.53 -2.79
N PHE A 187 2.63 -16.16 -3.94
CA PHE A 187 3.21 -17.12 -4.91
C PHE A 187 4.29 -17.99 -4.25
N THR A 188 5.20 -17.39 -3.46
CA THR A 188 6.24 -18.14 -2.73
C THR A 188 5.63 -19.10 -1.71
N ASN A 189 4.64 -18.64 -0.92
CA ASN A 189 4.02 -19.45 0.11
C ASN A 189 3.23 -20.62 -0.50
N GLU A 190 2.51 -20.39 -1.59
CA GLU A 190 1.81 -21.45 -2.33
C GLU A 190 2.79 -22.48 -2.92
N LEU A 191 3.93 -22.04 -3.45
CA LEU A 191 4.98 -22.95 -3.92
C LEU A 191 5.54 -23.82 -2.79
N ILE A 192 5.83 -23.22 -1.63
CA ILE A 192 6.32 -23.97 -0.47
C ILE A 192 5.30 -25.02 -0.02
N ASN A 193 4.03 -24.67 0.03
CA ASN A 193 2.97 -25.58 0.40
C ASN A 193 2.79 -26.71 -0.65
N ALA A 194 2.83 -26.37 -1.93
CA ALA A 194 2.76 -27.33 -3.02
C ALA A 194 3.91 -28.36 -2.98
N ILE A 195 5.13 -27.92 -2.62
CA ILE A 195 6.27 -28.81 -2.43
C ILE A 195 6.07 -29.72 -1.21
N LYS A 196 5.53 -29.21 -0.10
CA LYS A 196 5.28 -29.99 1.11
C LYS A 196 4.20 -31.05 0.91
N ASP A 197 3.17 -30.72 0.13
CA ASP A 197 1.98 -31.56 -0.08
C ASP A 197 2.08 -32.41 -1.35
N ASP A 198 3.24 -32.39 -2.04
CA ASP A 198 3.49 -33.08 -3.34
C ASP A 198 2.50 -32.68 -4.44
N LYS A 199 2.05 -31.41 -4.45
CA LYS A 199 1.06 -30.83 -5.38
C LYS A 199 1.69 -29.87 -6.40
N ASN A 200 2.92 -30.14 -6.81
CA ASN A 200 3.67 -29.28 -7.73
C ASN A 200 2.95 -29.09 -9.08
N GLU A 201 2.28 -30.13 -9.60
CA GLU A 201 1.55 -30.05 -10.87
C GLU A 201 0.29 -29.18 -10.78
N GLU A 202 -0.42 -29.18 -9.64
CA GLU A 202 -1.56 -28.29 -9.41
C GLU A 202 -1.10 -26.82 -9.39
N PHE A 203 0.01 -26.53 -8.70
CA PHE A 203 0.63 -25.21 -8.67
C PHE A 203 1.04 -24.73 -10.07
N ARG A 204 1.74 -25.58 -10.84
CA ARG A 204 2.14 -25.27 -12.21
C ARG A 204 0.95 -25.03 -13.12
N THR A 205 -0.06 -25.88 -13.04
CA THR A 205 -1.30 -25.74 -13.82
C THR A 205 -1.98 -24.42 -13.49
N LYS A 206 -2.08 -24.05 -12.20
CA LYS A 206 -2.68 -22.78 -11.74
C LYS A 206 -2.03 -21.57 -12.38
N TYR A 207 -0.69 -21.50 -12.40
CA TYR A 207 0.03 -20.30 -12.83
C TYR A 207 0.47 -20.31 -14.28
N ARG A 208 0.57 -21.49 -14.93
CA ARG A 208 1.03 -21.62 -16.32
C ARG A 208 -0.10 -21.73 -17.34
N SER A 209 -1.37 -21.89 -16.90
CA SER A 209 -2.54 -21.99 -17.79
C SER A 209 -3.36 -20.71 -17.89
N VAL A 210 -2.85 -19.58 -17.42
CA VAL A 210 -3.54 -18.30 -17.41
C VAL A 210 -3.33 -17.52 -18.70
N ASP A 211 -4.24 -16.61 -19.02
CA ASP A 211 -4.09 -15.69 -20.16
C ASP A 211 -3.33 -14.44 -19.75
N VAL A 212 -3.49 -14.00 -18.49
CA VAL A 212 -2.83 -12.85 -17.93
C VAL A 212 -2.35 -13.14 -16.52
N LEU A 213 -1.07 -12.97 -16.28
CA LEU A 213 -0.44 -13.12 -14.97
C LEU A 213 0.00 -11.75 -14.43
N LEU A 214 -0.56 -11.34 -13.29
CA LEU A 214 -0.25 -10.11 -12.58
C LEU A 214 0.49 -10.48 -11.28
N ILE A 215 1.79 -10.18 -11.20
CA ILE A 215 2.61 -10.43 -9.99
C ILE A 215 2.98 -9.11 -9.34
N ASP A 216 2.47 -8.89 -8.15
CA ASP A 216 2.75 -7.68 -7.37
C ASP A 216 3.97 -7.87 -6.46
N ASP A 217 4.74 -6.78 -6.33
CA ASP A 217 5.92 -6.69 -5.48
C ASP A 217 6.96 -7.81 -5.73
N ILE A 218 7.37 -7.98 -6.99
CA ILE A 218 8.28 -9.06 -7.43
C ILE A 218 9.63 -9.04 -6.71
N GLN A 219 10.04 -7.91 -6.11
CA GLN A 219 11.30 -7.81 -5.35
C GLN A 219 11.36 -8.80 -4.17
N PHE A 220 10.25 -9.29 -3.66
CA PHE A 220 10.24 -10.25 -2.53
C PHE A 220 10.63 -11.69 -2.90
N ILE A 221 10.85 -12.00 -4.20
CA ILE A 221 11.49 -13.28 -4.59
C ILE A 221 13.02 -13.21 -4.47
N ALA A 222 13.60 -12.02 -4.28
CA ALA A 222 15.04 -11.82 -4.12
C ALA A 222 15.59 -12.70 -2.98
N GLY A 223 16.73 -13.37 -3.24
CA GLY A 223 17.35 -14.29 -2.27
C GLY A 223 16.64 -15.65 -2.09
N LYS A 224 15.56 -15.92 -2.81
CA LYS A 224 14.82 -17.19 -2.73
C LYS A 224 15.04 -18.01 -4.02
N GLU A 225 16.19 -18.67 -4.14
CA GLU A 225 16.64 -19.37 -5.36
C GLU A 225 15.56 -20.29 -5.96
N ARG A 226 14.95 -21.18 -5.16
CA ARG A 226 13.91 -22.10 -5.65
C ARG A 226 12.67 -21.39 -6.18
N THR A 227 12.30 -20.25 -5.55
CA THR A 227 11.16 -19.44 -6.03
C THR A 227 11.52 -18.74 -7.32
N GLN A 228 12.74 -18.22 -7.45
CA GLN A 228 13.23 -17.61 -8.68
C GLN A 228 13.27 -18.62 -9.83
N GLU A 229 13.73 -19.85 -9.57
CA GLU A 229 13.76 -20.92 -10.56
C GLU A 229 12.34 -21.29 -11.07
N GLU A 230 11.39 -21.57 -10.16
CA GLU A 230 10.01 -21.92 -10.54
C GLU A 230 9.32 -20.74 -11.25
N PHE A 231 9.58 -19.50 -10.81
CA PHE A 231 9.07 -18.30 -11.47
C PHE A 231 9.66 -18.13 -12.88
N PHE A 232 10.95 -18.39 -13.07
CA PHE A 232 11.59 -18.36 -14.39
C PHE A 232 10.93 -19.33 -15.36
N HIS A 233 10.66 -20.55 -14.94
CA HIS A 233 9.96 -21.53 -15.78
C HIS A 233 8.52 -21.09 -16.07
N THR A 234 7.79 -20.55 -15.09
CA THR A 234 6.44 -20.02 -15.28
C THR A 234 6.43 -18.86 -16.27
N PHE A 235 7.37 -17.93 -16.12
CA PHE A 235 7.54 -16.81 -17.04
C PHE A 235 7.76 -17.29 -18.48
N ASN A 236 8.72 -18.21 -18.70
CA ASN A 236 9.03 -18.69 -20.05
C ASN A 236 7.82 -19.42 -20.67
N THR A 237 7.14 -20.28 -19.92
CA THR A 237 5.95 -21.00 -20.41
C THR A 237 4.86 -20.03 -20.87
N LEU A 238 4.58 -18.98 -20.09
CA LEU A 238 3.58 -17.98 -20.45
C LEU A 238 4.01 -17.11 -21.62
N HIS A 239 5.26 -16.65 -21.62
CA HIS A 239 5.80 -15.80 -22.69
C HIS A 239 5.82 -16.53 -24.03
N GLU A 240 6.26 -17.81 -24.10
CA GLU A 240 6.27 -18.64 -25.30
C GLU A 240 4.84 -18.95 -25.79
N ALA A 241 3.88 -19.08 -24.88
CA ALA A 241 2.46 -19.24 -25.19
C ALA A 241 1.75 -17.92 -25.57
N ASN A 242 2.49 -16.79 -25.72
CA ASN A 242 1.93 -15.47 -25.98
C ASN A 242 0.86 -15.05 -24.96
N LYS A 243 1.10 -15.31 -23.65
CA LYS A 243 0.29 -14.88 -22.55
C LYS A 243 0.88 -13.62 -21.92
N GLN A 244 0.02 -12.73 -21.45
CA GLN A 244 0.48 -11.43 -20.90
C GLN A 244 1.04 -11.60 -19.49
N ILE A 245 2.19 -10.98 -19.25
CA ILE A 245 2.83 -10.92 -17.93
C ILE A 245 2.96 -9.46 -17.52
N ILE A 246 2.49 -9.12 -16.32
CA ILE A 246 2.64 -7.80 -15.71
C ILE A 246 3.29 -7.96 -14.35
N LEU A 247 4.33 -7.18 -14.10
CA LEU A 247 5.12 -7.24 -12.87
C LEU A 247 5.13 -5.86 -12.21
N SER A 248 5.05 -5.82 -10.89
CA SER A 248 5.33 -4.59 -10.14
C SER A 248 6.54 -4.74 -9.23
N SER A 249 7.21 -3.62 -8.92
CA SER A 249 8.34 -3.57 -7.99
C SER A 249 8.46 -2.20 -7.33
N ASP A 250 9.14 -2.13 -6.19
CA ASP A 250 9.53 -0.86 -5.56
C ASP A 250 10.72 -0.18 -6.24
N ARG A 251 11.46 -0.92 -7.09
CA ARG A 251 12.67 -0.49 -7.80
C ARG A 251 12.82 -1.15 -9.18
N PRO A 252 13.66 -0.59 -10.09
CA PRO A 252 13.88 -1.20 -11.40
C PRO A 252 14.60 -2.54 -11.29
N PRO A 253 14.51 -3.44 -12.31
CA PRO A 253 15.10 -4.79 -12.26
C PRO A 253 16.59 -4.81 -11.91
N LYS A 254 17.37 -3.82 -12.38
CA LYS A 254 18.82 -3.71 -12.10
C LYS A 254 19.15 -3.50 -10.63
N GLU A 255 18.24 -2.90 -9.89
CA GLU A 255 18.43 -2.54 -8.47
C GLU A 255 17.85 -3.58 -7.50
N ILE A 256 17.22 -4.64 -8.01
CA ILE A 256 16.74 -5.73 -7.15
C ILE A 256 17.95 -6.58 -6.72
N PRO A 257 18.31 -6.57 -5.41
CA PRO A 257 19.47 -7.31 -4.95
C PRO A 257 19.23 -8.82 -5.07
N THR A 258 20.27 -9.60 -5.33
CA THR A 258 20.21 -11.07 -5.40
C THR A 258 19.20 -11.64 -6.40
N LEU A 259 18.76 -10.83 -7.37
CA LEU A 259 17.96 -11.30 -8.49
C LEU A 259 18.88 -11.97 -9.52
N GLU A 260 18.54 -13.18 -9.94
CA GLU A 260 19.30 -13.90 -10.96
C GLU A 260 19.32 -13.14 -12.31
N ASP A 261 20.48 -13.12 -12.98
CA ASP A 261 20.67 -12.39 -14.25
C ASP A 261 19.71 -12.83 -15.35
N ARG A 262 19.35 -14.12 -15.37
CA ARG A 262 18.36 -14.66 -16.32
C ARG A 262 16.96 -14.06 -16.11
N LEU A 263 16.51 -13.85 -14.87
CA LEU A 263 15.23 -13.21 -14.57
C LEU A 263 15.31 -11.70 -14.84
N ARG A 264 16.42 -11.05 -14.45
CA ARG A 264 16.66 -9.64 -14.74
C ARG A 264 16.52 -9.36 -16.23
N SER A 265 17.19 -10.15 -17.06
CA SER A 265 17.12 -10.03 -18.53
C SER A 265 15.67 -10.20 -19.04
N ARG A 266 14.88 -11.12 -18.46
CA ARG A 266 13.48 -11.32 -18.83
C ARG A 266 12.60 -10.12 -18.44
N PHE A 267 12.81 -9.53 -17.28
CA PHE A 267 12.07 -8.36 -16.82
C PHE A 267 12.37 -7.12 -17.67
N GLU A 268 13.60 -7.02 -18.20
CA GLU A 268 14.04 -5.94 -19.07
C GLU A 268 13.65 -6.13 -20.55
N TRP A 269 13.21 -7.31 -20.93
CA TRP A 269 12.89 -7.62 -22.33
C TRP A 269 11.69 -6.83 -22.87
N GLY A 270 10.70 -6.55 -22.00
CA GLY A 270 9.49 -5.83 -22.36
C GLY A 270 9.59 -4.32 -22.12
N LEU A 271 8.49 -3.72 -21.68
CA LEU A 271 8.43 -2.30 -21.34
C LEU A 271 8.58 -2.10 -19.85
N ILE A 272 9.50 -1.22 -19.45
CA ILE A 272 9.67 -0.78 -18.07
C ILE A 272 9.03 0.60 -17.93
N ALA A 273 8.09 0.75 -17.02
CA ALA A 273 7.37 2.00 -16.76
C ALA A 273 7.56 2.43 -15.30
N ASP A 274 8.03 3.66 -15.08
CA ASP A 274 8.20 4.22 -13.75
C ASP A 274 6.96 5.01 -13.29
N ILE A 275 6.75 5.01 -11.99
CA ILE A 275 5.78 5.87 -11.31
C ILE A 275 6.53 6.68 -10.26
N GLN A 276 6.55 7.99 -10.43
CA GLN A 276 7.18 8.91 -9.50
C GLN A 276 6.17 9.52 -8.53
N ALA A 277 6.67 10.18 -7.48
CA ALA A 277 5.82 10.91 -6.54
C ALA A 277 4.99 11.98 -7.26
N PRO A 278 3.68 12.08 -6.97
CA PRO A 278 2.81 13.05 -7.62
C PRO A 278 3.13 14.49 -7.18
N ASP A 279 2.98 15.44 -8.10
CA ASP A 279 3.02 16.86 -7.80
C ASP A 279 1.81 17.31 -6.94
N CYS A 280 1.81 18.57 -6.52
CA CYS A 280 0.76 19.08 -5.62
C CYS A 280 -0.62 19.05 -6.28
N GLU A 281 -0.72 19.35 -7.56
CA GLU A 281 -1.98 19.35 -8.31
C GLU A 281 -2.54 17.93 -8.45
N THR A 282 -1.70 16.98 -8.78
CA THR A 282 -2.08 15.56 -8.85
C THR A 282 -2.52 15.04 -7.49
N ARG A 283 -1.82 15.41 -6.38
CA ARG A 283 -2.24 15.03 -5.03
C ARG A 283 -3.61 15.60 -4.67
N MET A 284 -3.89 16.85 -5.02
CA MET A 284 -5.22 17.44 -4.82
C MET A 284 -6.31 16.72 -5.62
N ALA A 285 -6.03 16.39 -6.88
CA ALA A 285 -6.95 15.64 -7.72
C ALA A 285 -7.24 14.22 -7.15
N ILE A 286 -6.22 13.55 -6.60
CA ILE A 286 -6.37 12.26 -5.92
C ILE A 286 -7.27 12.39 -4.68
N LEU A 287 -7.02 13.39 -3.82
CA LEU A 287 -7.85 13.65 -2.64
C LEU A 287 -9.30 13.93 -3.00
N LYS A 288 -9.52 14.77 -4.04
CA LYS A 288 -10.85 15.09 -4.52
C LYS A 288 -11.57 13.84 -5.06
N LYS A 289 -10.90 13.07 -5.92
CA LYS A 289 -11.46 11.82 -6.46
C LYS A 289 -11.82 10.84 -5.35
N LYS A 290 -10.96 10.72 -4.33
CA LYS A 290 -11.21 9.86 -3.16
C LYS A 290 -12.40 10.35 -2.34
N ALA A 291 -12.51 11.65 -2.09
CA ALA A 291 -13.63 12.25 -1.39
C ALA A 291 -14.95 12.04 -2.17
N ASP A 292 -14.94 12.22 -3.49
CA ASP A 292 -16.11 12.02 -4.35
C ASP A 292 -16.58 10.54 -4.31
N VAL A 293 -15.66 9.57 -4.44
CA VAL A 293 -15.98 8.12 -4.39
C VAL A 293 -16.54 7.70 -3.03
N GLU A 294 -16.02 8.27 -1.94
CA GLU A 294 -16.44 7.93 -0.56
C GLU A 294 -17.58 8.86 -0.08
N ASN A 295 -18.13 9.73 -0.95
CA ASN A 295 -19.17 10.72 -0.62
C ASN A 295 -18.82 11.59 0.59
N LEU A 296 -17.55 12.02 0.71
CA LEU A 296 -17.06 12.84 1.80
C LEU A 296 -17.12 14.32 1.43
N ASN A 297 -17.77 15.12 2.26
CA ASN A 297 -17.80 16.58 2.07
C ASN A 297 -16.61 17.23 2.77
N VAL A 298 -15.50 17.42 2.05
CA VAL A 298 -14.26 18.01 2.58
C VAL A 298 -13.97 19.33 1.87
N PRO A 299 -13.79 20.45 2.59
CA PRO A 299 -13.48 21.74 1.99
C PRO A 299 -12.16 21.71 1.21
N ASN A 300 -12.10 22.46 0.08
CA ASN A 300 -10.91 22.54 -0.75
C ASN A 300 -9.66 23.02 0.01
N GLU A 301 -9.82 23.92 0.96
CA GLU A 301 -8.71 24.44 1.80
C GLU A 301 -8.04 23.32 2.60
N VAL A 302 -8.82 22.37 3.10
CA VAL A 302 -8.32 21.21 3.82
C VAL A 302 -7.58 20.26 2.88
N MET A 303 -8.09 20.05 1.66
CA MET A 303 -7.41 19.24 0.64
C MET A 303 -6.07 19.86 0.23
N VAL A 304 -6.01 21.18 0.04
CA VAL A 304 -4.76 21.94 -0.21
C VAL A 304 -3.78 21.76 0.94
N TYR A 305 -4.27 21.87 2.19
CA TYR A 305 -3.46 21.67 3.38
C TYR A 305 -2.83 20.26 3.41
N ILE A 306 -3.64 19.21 3.22
CA ILE A 306 -3.17 17.82 3.18
C ILE A 306 -2.14 17.65 2.06
N ALA A 307 -2.46 18.06 0.83
CA ALA A 307 -1.60 17.93 -0.35
C ALA A 307 -0.26 18.66 -0.20
N THR A 308 -0.22 19.75 0.55
CA THR A 308 1.00 20.52 0.81
C THR A 308 1.88 19.87 1.88
N LYS A 309 1.26 19.31 2.93
CA LYS A 309 1.97 18.74 4.08
C LYS A 309 2.43 17.29 3.84
N ILE A 310 1.65 16.49 3.12
CA ILE A 310 1.96 15.09 2.85
C ILE A 310 2.43 14.94 1.41
N LYS A 311 3.74 14.71 1.26
CA LYS A 311 4.42 14.63 -0.05
C LYS A 311 4.93 13.22 -0.38
N SER A 312 4.84 12.27 0.55
CA SER A 312 5.53 10.98 0.48
C SER A 312 4.89 10.00 -0.49
N ASN A 313 3.64 9.64 -0.26
CA ASN A 313 2.94 8.63 -1.06
C ASN A 313 1.42 8.80 -0.96
N ILE A 314 0.71 8.14 -1.87
CA ILE A 314 -0.76 8.25 -1.99
C ILE A 314 -1.46 7.57 -0.81
N ARG A 315 -0.92 6.45 -0.29
CA ARG A 315 -1.52 5.77 0.87
C ARG A 315 -1.56 6.66 2.12
N GLU A 316 -0.48 7.40 2.37
CA GLU A 316 -0.46 8.36 3.48
C GLU A 316 -1.38 9.56 3.24
N LEU A 317 -1.48 9.99 1.98
CA LEU A 317 -2.38 11.07 1.57
C LEU A 317 -3.85 10.70 1.82
N GLU A 318 -4.28 9.51 1.39
CA GLU A 318 -5.61 8.96 1.62
C GLU A 318 -5.85 8.69 3.12
N GLY A 319 -4.86 8.12 3.81
CA GLY A 319 -4.92 7.89 5.25
C GLY A 319 -5.12 9.17 6.06
N ALA A 320 -4.49 10.27 5.65
CA ALA A 320 -4.69 11.59 6.28
C ALA A 320 -6.10 12.12 6.07
N LEU A 321 -6.66 11.98 4.87
CA LEU A 321 -8.04 12.36 4.58
C LEU A 321 -9.02 11.59 5.49
N ILE A 322 -8.89 10.26 5.54
CA ILE A 322 -9.72 9.40 6.37
C ILE A 322 -9.59 9.76 7.85
N ARG A 323 -8.36 10.03 8.33
CA ARG A 323 -8.12 10.42 9.73
C ARG A 323 -8.81 11.74 10.08
N ILE A 324 -8.78 12.74 9.20
CA ILE A 324 -9.48 14.03 9.42
C ILE A 324 -10.97 13.82 9.51
N VAL A 325 -11.56 13.04 8.60
CA VAL A 325 -13.01 12.74 8.60
C VAL A 325 -13.40 11.99 9.86
N ALA A 326 -12.62 10.98 10.25
CA ALA A 326 -12.86 10.25 11.50
C ALA A 326 -12.74 11.15 12.73
N TYR A 327 -11.75 12.04 12.79
CA TYR A 327 -11.56 12.98 13.89
C TYR A 327 -12.71 14.00 13.98
N SER A 328 -13.17 14.54 12.85
CA SER A 328 -14.36 15.40 12.77
C SER A 328 -15.60 14.71 13.31
N SER A 329 -15.85 13.47 12.90
CA SER A 329 -16.98 12.66 13.34
C SER A 329 -16.92 12.34 14.85
N LEU A 330 -15.73 12.02 15.38
CA LEU A 330 -15.55 11.70 16.81
C LEU A 330 -15.69 12.92 17.72
N THR A 331 -15.26 14.10 17.25
CA THR A 331 -15.31 15.36 18.01
C THR A 331 -16.59 16.16 17.77
N ASN A 332 -17.43 15.72 16.81
CA ASN A 332 -18.63 16.40 16.34
C ASN A 332 -18.36 17.86 15.93
N ARG A 333 -17.21 18.09 15.24
CA ARG A 333 -16.75 19.40 14.76
C ARG A 333 -16.71 19.40 13.25
N GLU A 334 -16.98 20.56 12.64
CA GLU A 334 -16.86 20.76 11.20
C GLU A 334 -15.40 20.56 10.73
N ILE A 335 -15.25 20.05 9.50
CA ILE A 335 -13.93 19.86 8.88
C ILE A 335 -13.37 21.20 8.46
N THR A 336 -12.37 21.69 9.21
CA THR A 336 -11.65 22.94 8.98
C THR A 336 -10.15 22.68 8.93
N VAL A 337 -9.36 23.66 8.48
CA VAL A 337 -7.89 23.57 8.47
C VAL A 337 -7.32 23.42 9.89
N ASP A 338 -7.95 24.06 10.89
CA ASP A 338 -7.54 23.96 12.29
C ASP A 338 -7.75 22.53 12.83
N LEU A 339 -8.93 21.96 12.55
CA LEU A 339 -9.23 20.57 12.90
C LEU A 339 -8.27 19.61 12.19
N ALA A 340 -7.98 19.85 10.90
CA ALA A 340 -7.03 19.03 10.13
C ALA A 340 -5.60 19.12 10.71
N THR A 341 -5.19 20.30 11.16
CA THR A 341 -3.90 20.51 11.82
C THR A 341 -3.80 19.73 13.13
N GLU A 342 -4.85 19.74 13.92
CA GLU A 342 -4.93 18.99 15.17
C GLU A 342 -4.93 17.46 14.92
N ALA A 343 -5.75 16.99 13.99
CA ALA A 343 -5.87 15.57 13.64
C ALA A 343 -4.57 14.98 13.07
N LEU A 344 -3.78 15.78 12.34
CA LEU A 344 -2.54 15.34 11.67
C LEU A 344 -1.27 15.73 12.44
N LYS A 345 -1.38 16.32 13.62
CA LYS A 345 -0.24 16.83 14.40
C LYS A 345 0.87 15.78 14.56
N ASP A 346 0.51 14.56 14.94
CA ASP A 346 1.48 13.48 15.16
C ASP A 346 2.16 13.04 13.86
N ILE A 347 1.41 12.96 12.75
CA ILE A 347 1.93 12.54 11.44
C ILE A 347 2.87 13.59 10.84
N ILE A 348 2.54 14.88 11.04
CA ILE A 348 3.33 15.98 10.50
C ILE A 348 4.54 16.27 11.39
N SER A 349 4.40 16.19 12.72
CA SER A 349 5.50 16.44 13.67
C SER A 349 6.58 15.36 13.57
N ASP A 350 6.23 14.11 13.36
CA ASP A 350 7.21 13.04 13.12
C ASP A 350 8.06 13.28 11.85
N LYS A 351 7.50 13.95 10.84
CA LYS A 351 8.23 14.28 9.60
C LYS A 351 9.02 15.59 9.68
N GLN A 352 8.60 16.56 10.49
CA GLN A 352 9.35 17.80 10.72
C GLN A 352 10.54 17.61 11.66
N ASN A 353 10.48 16.61 12.54
CA ASN A 353 11.56 16.36 13.51
C ASN A 353 12.66 15.42 12.99
N LYS A 354 12.65 14.94 11.74
CA LYS A 354 13.63 13.92 11.30
C LYS A 354 14.17 14.07 9.89
N SER A 355 14.49 15.27 9.43
CA SER A 355 15.59 15.36 8.48
C SER A 355 16.88 15.44 9.28
N ILE A 356 17.52 14.28 9.53
CA ILE A 356 18.87 14.27 10.10
C ILE A 356 19.77 14.98 9.09
N THR A 357 20.21 16.19 9.43
CA THR A 357 21.15 16.97 8.60
C THR A 357 22.58 16.67 9.01
N ILE A 358 23.55 16.94 8.13
CA ILE A 358 24.98 16.78 8.45
C ILE A 358 25.37 17.68 9.62
N ASP A 359 24.83 18.89 9.70
CA ASP A 359 25.08 19.81 10.80
C ASP A 359 24.61 19.22 12.14
N LEU A 360 23.39 18.64 12.17
CA LEU A 360 22.89 17.98 13.38
C LEU A 360 23.75 16.79 13.79
N ILE A 361 24.25 16.00 12.82
CA ILE A 361 25.18 14.90 13.11
C ILE A 361 26.48 15.44 13.69
N GLN A 362 27.03 16.51 13.11
CA GLN A 362 28.25 17.14 13.62
C GLN A 362 28.06 17.66 15.05
N ASP A 363 26.93 18.33 15.33
CA ASP A 363 26.60 18.84 16.67
C ASP A 363 26.51 17.72 17.71
N VAL A 364 25.77 16.66 17.40
CA VAL A 364 25.57 15.53 18.34
C VAL A 364 26.87 14.74 18.56
N VAL A 365 27.64 14.47 17.50
CA VAL A 365 28.93 13.78 17.61
C VAL A 365 29.95 14.64 18.37
N ALA A 366 30.05 15.92 18.06
CA ALA A 366 30.94 16.85 18.76
C ALA A 366 30.59 16.91 20.26
N ALA A 367 29.32 17.05 20.61
CA ALA A 367 28.86 17.02 21.99
C ALA A 367 29.15 15.69 22.69
N TYR A 368 28.99 14.56 22.02
CA TYR A 368 29.25 13.22 22.58
C TYR A 368 30.72 13.03 22.95
N PHE A 369 31.63 13.54 22.12
CA PHE A 369 33.08 13.43 22.34
C PHE A 369 33.71 14.66 23.00
N ASN A 370 32.91 15.59 23.52
CA ASN A 370 33.39 16.86 24.14
C ASN A 370 34.31 17.66 23.21
N LEU A 371 33.95 17.75 21.94
CA LEU A 371 34.63 18.52 20.90
C LEU A 371 33.78 19.72 20.47
N ARG A 372 34.39 20.66 19.78
CA ARG A 372 33.65 21.70 19.03
C ARG A 372 33.40 21.22 17.59
N VAL A 373 32.34 21.70 16.97
CA VAL A 373 32.03 21.35 15.57
C VAL A 373 33.18 21.75 14.64
N GLU A 374 33.82 22.89 14.92
CA GLU A 374 34.99 23.36 14.16
C GLU A 374 36.18 22.38 14.21
N ASP A 375 36.32 21.61 15.29
CA ASP A 375 37.37 20.58 15.37
C ASP A 375 37.10 19.43 14.41
N LEU A 376 35.84 19.08 14.18
CA LEU A 376 35.46 18.08 13.16
C LEU A 376 35.73 18.58 11.73
N LYS A 377 35.59 19.89 11.48
CA LYS A 377 35.87 20.53 10.20
C LYS A 377 37.37 20.86 10.00
N SER A 378 38.17 20.83 11.11
CA SER A 378 39.58 21.22 11.10
C SER A 378 40.46 20.20 10.36
N GLN A 379 41.68 20.63 9.98
CA GLN A 379 42.71 19.79 9.35
C GLN A 379 43.47 18.87 10.36
N ARG A 380 43.15 18.98 11.66
CA ARG A 380 43.83 18.18 12.70
C ARG A 380 43.63 16.69 12.47
N ARG A 381 44.75 15.93 12.64
CA ARG A 381 44.82 14.47 12.46
C ARG A 381 45.03 13.69 13.74
N THR A 382 44.95 14.36 14.91
CA THR A 382 45.08 13.67 16.22
C THR A 382 43.93 12.68 16.39
N ARG A 383 44.20 11.52 16.99
CA ARG A 383 43.20 10.44 17.13
C ARG A 383 41.91 10.93 17.80
N ASN A 384 42.02 11.81 18.81
CA ASN A 384 40.88 12.34 19.54
C ASN A 384 39.92 13.21 18.68
N VAL A 385 40.35 13.70 17.52
CA VAL A 385 39.53 14.46 16.57
C VAL A 385 39.23 13.67 15.32
N ALA A 386 40.21 12.87 14.86
CA ALA A 386 40.07 12.09 13.63
C ALA A 386 39.03 10.98 13.76
N TYR A 387 39.00 10.29 14.90
CA TYR A 387 38.09 9.18 15.14
C TYR A 387 36.64 9.62 15.27
N PRO A 388 36.26 10.63 16.07
CA PRO A 388 34.91 11.20 16.05
C PRO A 388 34.47 11.73 14.68
N ARG A 389 35.38 12.33 13.93
CA ARG A 389 35.11 12.79 12.56
C ARG A 389 34.76 11.61 11.63
N GLN A 390 35.49 10.48 11.73
CA GLN A 390 35.19 9.27 10.94
C GLN A 390 33.81 8.72 11.29
N ILE A 391 33.41 8.71 12.56
CA ILE A 391 32.07 8.33 13.02
C ILE A 391 31.02 9.28 12.44
N ALA A 392 31.26 10.60 12.49
CA ALA A 392 30.34 11.58 11.95
C ALA A 392 30.15 11.43 10.41
N MET A 393 31.24 11.19 9.66
CA MET A 393 31.17 10.92 8.22
C MET A 393 30.41 9.62 7.90
N TYR A 394 30.65 8.56 8.69
CA TYR A 394 29.92 7.30 8.59
C TYR A 394 28.43 7.49 8.81
N LEU A 395 28.02 8.19 9.88
CA LEU A 395 26.63 8.48 10.19
C LEU A 395 25.99 9.39 9.12
N SER A 396 26.74 10.38 8.62
CA SER A 396 26.26 11.24 7.52
C SER A 396 25.95 10.43 6.26
N ARG A 397 26.81 9.47 5.91
CA ARG A 397 26.57 8.60 4.75
C ARG A 397 25.42 7.62 4.97
N LYS A 398 25.26 7.13 6.21
CA LYS A 398 24.22 6.13 6.56
C LYS A 398 22.85 6.72 6.78
N LEU A 399 22.74 7.94 7.31
CA LEU A 399 21.51 8.55 7.79
C LEU A 399 21.02 9.74 6.93
N THR A 400 21.77 10.11 5.88
CA THR A 400 21.37 11.17 4.94
C THR A 400 21.52 10.71 3.50
N ASP A 401 20.71 11.29 2.60
CA ASP A 401 20.79 11.05 1.15
C ASP A 401 21.87 11.90 0.44
N MET A 402 22.80 12.48 1.20
CA MET A 402 23.83 13.36 0.65
C MET A 402 24.90 12.59 -0.11
N SER A 403 25.38 13.18 -1.23
CA SER A 403 26.47 12.61 -2.01
C SER A 403 27.81 12.67 -1.26
N LEU A 404 28.69 11.71 -1.53
CA LEU A 404 30.02 11.66 -0.91
C LEU A 404 30.83 12.96 -1.05
N PRO A 405 30.86 13.64 -2.22
CA PRO A 405 31.49 14.95 -2.36
C PRO A 405 30.86 16.02 -1.44
N LYS A 406 29.54 16.04 -1.32
CA LYS A 406 28.84 17.00 -0.45
C LYS A 406 29.16 16.76 1.03
N ILE A 407 29.19 15.50 1.47
CA ILE A 407 29.63 15.17 2.81
C ILE A 407 31.08 15.65 3.05
N GLY A 408 32.00 15.40 2.11
CA GLY A 408 33.38 15.86 2.22
C GLY A 408 33.49 17.38 2.36
N GLU A 409 32.70 18.13 1.60
CA GLU A 409 32.62 19.60 1.66
C GLU A 409 32.23 20.10 3.07
N GLU A 410 31.19 19.52 3.66
CA GLU A 410 30.67 19.88 4.99
C GLU A 410 31.68 19.53 6.14
N PHE A 411 32.61 18.63 5.91
CA PHE A 411 33.67 18.28 6.87
C PHE A 411 35.00 19.01 6.58
N GLY A 412 34.93 20.25 6.08
CA GLY A 412 36.08 21.14 5.87
C GLY A 412 36.79 20.93 4.52
N GLY A 413 36.02 20.67 3.46
CA GLY A 413 36.51 20.57 2.08
C GLY A 413 37.36 19.31 1.84
N ARG A 414 36.99 18.17 2.43
CA ARG A 414 37.67 16.90 2.27
C ARG A 414 37.25 16.20 0.99
N ASP A 415 38.19 15.50 0.39
CA ASP A 415 37.92 14.69 -0.77
C ASP A 415 36.93 13.54 -0.44
N HIS A 416 36.09 13.17 -1.40
CA HIS A 416 35.13 12.07 -1.29
C HIS A 416 35.78 10.74 -0.93
N THR A 417 37.04 10.50 -1.34
CA THR A 417 37.80 9.32 -0.96
C THR A 417 38.05 9.24 0.55
N THR A 418 38.21 10.39 1.22
CA THR A 418 38.33 10.43 2.70
C THR A 418 37.04 9.97 3.37
N VAL A 419 35.88 10.32 2.79
CA VAL A 419 34.58 9.89 3.31
C VAL A 419 34.38 8.38 3.10
N ILE A 420 34.78 7.85 1.92
CA ILE A 420 34.74 6.41 1.64
C ILE A 420 35.60 5.64 2.64
N HIS A 421 36.86 6.03 2.82
CA HIS A 421 37.75 5.38 3.79
C HIS A 421 37.24 5.45 5.23
N ALA A 422 36.61 6.57 5.62
CA ALA A 422 35.99 6.68 6.94
C ALA A 422 34.82 5.71 7.08
N TYR A 423 33.99 5.59 6.06
CA TYR A 423 32.84 4.68 6.03
C TYR A 423 33.28 3.22 6.11
N GLU A 424 34.21 2.79 5.26
CA GLU A 424 34.74 1.42 5.24
C GLU A 424 35.36 1.05 6.57
N LYS A 425 36.25 1.91 7.08
CA LYS A 425 36.94 1.67 8.35
C LYS A 425 36.01 1.50 9.56
N ILE A 426 34.99 2.38 9.66
CA ILE A 426 34.00 2.28 10.76
C ILE A 426 33.12 1.04 10.55
N SER A 427 32.73 0.71 9.33
CA SER A 427 31.95 -0.49 9.01
C SER A 427 32.70 -1.78 9.38
N GLU A 428 33.99 -1.87 9.05
CA GLU A 428 34.82 -3.03 9.42
C GLU A 428 35.00 -3.13 10.94
N THR A 429 35.23 -2.00 11.62
CA THR A 429 35.42 -1.98 13.07
C THR A 429 34.15 -2.39 13.81
N LEU A 430 32.95 -2.01 13.29
CA LEU A 430 31.64 -2.38 13.84
C LEU A 430 31.44 -3.91 13.92
N ASN A 431 31.98 -4.65 12.97
CA ASN A 431 31.83 -6.11 12.94
C ASN A 431 32.63 -6.81 14.08
N ASN A 432 33.57 -6.10 14.74
CA ASN A 432 34.49 -6.66 15.69
C ASN A 432 34.56 -5.92 17.04
N ASP A 433 33.84 -4.82 17.24
CA ASP A 433 33.93 -3.95 18.42
C ASP A 433 32.53 -3.56 18.93
N GLU A 434 32.06 -4.30 19.93
CA GLU A 434 30.76 -4.04 20.61
C GLU A 434 30.71 -2.64 21.27
N SER A 435 31.82 -2.08 21.70
CA SER A 435 31.90 -0.75 22.31
C SER A 435 31.61 0.34 21.30
N LEU A 436 32.08 0.17 20.05
CA LEU A 436 31.76 1.08 18.95
C LEU A 436 30.31 0.96 18.56
N GLU A 437 29.73 -0.23 18.55
CA GLU A 437 28.32 -0.44 18.28
C GLU A 437 27.43 0.29 19.29
N HIS A 438 27.73 0.17 20.57
CA HIS A 438 27.06 0.93 21.63
C HIS A 438 27.16 2.45 21.43
N THR A 439 28.34 2.95 21.08
CA THR A 439 28.58 4.37 20.83
C THR A 439 27.73 4.88 19.67
N ILE A 440 27.68 4.15 18.55
CA ILE A 440 26.90 4.51 17.38
C ILE A 440 25.39 4.45 17.69
N ASN A 441 24.93 3.44 18.42
CA ASN A 441 23.54 3.32 18.83
C ASN A 441 23.12 4.48 19.75
N ASP A 442 23.98 4.90 20.70
CA ASP A 442 23.71 6.03 21.60
C ASP A 442 23.64 7.35 20.83
N ILE A 443 24.58 7.58 19.90
CA ILE A 443 24.56 8.78 19.05
C ILE A 443 23.31 8.77 18.17
N THR A 444 22.96 7.64 17.57
CA THR A 444 21.77 7.50 16.72
C THR A 444 20.48 7.75 17.50
N LYS A 445 20.36 7.23 18.72
CA LYS A 445 19.25 7.56 19.63
C LYS A 445 19.12 9.05 19.90
N LYS A 446 20.25 9.74 20.19
CA LYS A 446 20.27 11.19 20.42
C LYS A 446 19.88 12.00 19.16
N LEU A 447 20.25 11.52 17.97
CA LEU A 447 19.84 12.13 16.69
C LEU A 447 18.33 11.96 16.41
N THR A 448 17.74 10.85 16.88
CA THR A 448 16.32 10.55 16.67
C THR A 448 15.40 11.09 17.75
N GLN A 449 15.94 11.51 18.91
CA GLN A 449 15.18 12.08 20.03
C GLN A 449 15.18 13.61 20.07
N LYS A 450 16.00 14.28 19.27
CA LYS A 450 15.97 15.73 19.05
C LYS A 450 15.24 16.07 17.77
#